data_0bb9b506d1d95e54f195aaa84c0120b8
#
_entry.id   0bb9b506d1d95e54f195aaa84c0120b8
#
_cell.length_a   1.000
_cell.length_b   1.000
_cell.length_c   1.000
_cell.angle_alpha   90.00
_cell.angle_beta   90.00
_cell.angle_gamma   90.00
#
_symmetry.space_group_name_H-M   'P 1'
#
loop_
_entity.id
_entity.type
_entity.pdbx_description
1 polymer ?
#
loop_
_entity_poly.entity_id
_entity_poly.type
_entity_poly.pdbx_seq_one_letter_code
_entity_poly.pdbx_strand_id
1 'polypeptide(L)'
;MTLPYTAQGANNSSPALAIVNNGVTVGVGTPDGIAGYGGLGTNSGTGGSGIYGMGGMGAAAGGDGGEFEGGGATAGSGGTGVVANGGSPGGIGIIARTNPNSPSYAGVFYGDVYATGSVFGSNAVVEIDHPIDPENKYLIQSSVVSSDMKSVTDGVVVTDGTGAAVVTLPDWFEAGNRDFRYQLTAVGQFSQVIVSNEIANNKFTIRTDKGNVKVCWQVTGIRQDAWANAHRLPNEVEKSDPEKGHYIHPELFGHAGEPSIGEIEHPRPATPAQQ
;
A
#
# COMPACT_ATOMS: atom_id res chain seq x y z
N MET A 1 15.86 23.27 37.02
CA MET A 1 16.92 22.55 36.32
C MET A 1 17.40 23.43 35.18
N THR A 2 18.67 23.81 35.19
CA THR A 2 19.24 24.71 34.16
C THR A 2 19.62 23.90 32.94
N LEU A 3 19.05 24.18 31.78
CA LEU A 3 19.48 23.66 30.48
C LEU A 3 20.63 24.51 29.92
N PRO A 4 21.54 23.97 29.12
CA PRO A 4 21.47 22.66 28.44
C PRO A 4 22.02 21.50 29.30
N TYR A 5 21.30 20.38 29.33
CA TYR A 5 21.79 19.12 29.88
C TYR A 5 22.30 18.24 28.74
N THR A 6 23.56 17.85 28.78
CA THR A 6 24.15 16.92 27.82
C THR A 6 24.52 15.64 28.56
N ALA A 7 23.84 14.54 28.25
CA ALA A 7 24.18 13.22 28.72
C ALA A 7 25.07 12.51 27.68
N GLN A 8 26.26 12.05 28.08
CA GLN A 8 27.07 11.15 27.29
C GLN A 8 27.01 9.75 27.89
N GLY A 9 26.51 8.78 27.13
CA GLY A 9 26.47 7.39 27.54
C GLY A 9 27.81 6.67 27.28
N ALA A 10 28.15 5.75 28.16
CA ALA A 10 29.25 4.82 27.95
C ALA A 10 28.84 3.73 26.94
N ASN A 11 29.83 3.08 26.32
CA ASN A 11 29.62 1.95 25.39
C ASN A 11 29.09 0.71 26.12
N ASN A 12 27.79 0.70 26.43
CA ASN A 12 27.10 -0.47 26.96
C ASN A 12 25.75 -0.64 26.29
N SER A 13 25.10 -1.77 26.48
CA SER A 13 23.82 -2.13 25.92
C SER A 13 22.62 -1.43 26.59
N SER A 14 22.87 -0.55 27.54
CA SER A 14 21.82 0.20 28.26
C SER A 14 21.69 1.61 27.72
N PRO A 15 20.48 2.21 27.68
CA PRO A 15 20.30 3.59 27.23
C PRO A 15 21.01 4.58 28.16
N ALA A 16 21.65 5.60 27.57
CA ALA A 16 22.33 6.67 28.33
C ALA A 16 21.39 7.52 29.20
N LEU A 17 20.12 7.62 28.79
CA LEU A 17 19.04 8.27 29.53
C LEU A 17 17.75 7.46 29.33
N ALA A 18 17.14 7.02 30.40
CA ALA A 18 15.81 6.43 30.40
C ALA A 18 14.87 7.31 31.22
N ILE A 19 13.74 7.69 30.65
CA ILE A 19 12.66 8.36 31.36
C ILE A 19 11.47 7.40 31.40
N VAL A 20 11.10 6.98 32.61
CA VAL A 20 10.01 6.04 32.81
C VAL A 20 8.89 6.77 33.58
N ASN A 21 7.71 6.83 33.02
CA ASN A 21 6.52 7.34 33.70
C ASN A 21 5.69 6.15 34.20
N ASN A 22 5.76 5.89 35.50
CA ASN A 22 4.99 4.84 36.17
C ASN A 22 3.68 5.37 36.79
N GLY A 23 3.25 6.58 36.43
CA GLY A 23 2.03 7.19 36.93
C GLY A 23 0.78 6.41 36.51
N VAL A 24 -0.03 6.00 37.49
CA VAL A 24 -1.37 5.47 37.25
C VAL A 24 -2.35 6.60 37.52
N THR A 25 -3.00 7.11 36.49
CA THR A 25 -4.10 8.09 36.66
C THR A 25 -5.44 7.34 36.71
N VAL A 26 -6.15 7.53 37.81
CA VAL A 26 -7.57 7.16 37.94
C VAL A 26 -8.38 8.41 37.61
N GLY A 27 -8.67 8.63 36.32
CA GLY A 27 -9.40 9.84 35.90
C GLY A 27 -9.26 10.12 34.41
N VAL A 28 -9.88 11.20 33.94
CA VAL A 28 -9.93 11.61 32.54
C VAL A 28 -8.58 12.27 32.16
N GLY A 29 -7.63 11.49 31.70
CA GLY A 29 -6.33 11.96 31.18
C GLY A 29 -5.28 10.85 31.19
N THR A 30 -4.52 10.74 30.10
CA THR A 30 -3.40 9.80 29.96
C THR A 30 -2.09 10.53 30.31
N PRO A 31 -1.22 9.96 31.17
CA PRO A 31 0.07 10.60 31.47
C PRO A 31 1.02 10.45 30.27
N ASP A 32 1.54 11.58 29.77
CA ASP A 32 2.59 11.60 28.76
C ASP A 32 3.96 11.26 29.39
N GLY A 33 4.78 10.47 28.67
CA GLY A 33 6.14 10.17 29.10
C GLY A 33 7.10 11.33 28.82
N ILE A 34 7.12 11.82 27.58
CA ILE A 34 7.98 12.93 27.14
C ILE A 34 7.19 13.79 26.15
N ALA A 35 7.23 15.11 26.36
CA ALA A 35 6.74 16.10 25.41
C ALA A 35 7.89 16.98 24.89
N GLY A 36 8.03 17.06 23.57
CA GLY A 36 9.01 17.91 22.90
C GLY A 36 8.33 18.99 22.06
N TYR A 37 8.68 20.26 22.30
CA TYR A 37 8.12 21.40 21.57
C TYR A 37 9.20 22.11 20.76
N GLY A 38 8.96 22.33 19.46
CA GLY A 38 9.83 23.14 18.60
C GLY A 38 9.69 24.64 18.93
N GLY A 39 10.78 25.37 18.76
CA GLY A 39 10.77 26.84 18.93
C GLY A 39 9.93 27.52 17.84
N LEU A 40 9.31 28.65 18.21
CA LEU A 40 8.57 29.52 17.28
C LEU A 40 9.52 30.25 16.34
N GLY A 41 9.23 30.22 15.04
CA GLY A 41 9.87 31.11 14.07
C GLY A 41 9.28 32.52 14.17
N THR A 42 10.13 33.57 14.13
CA THR A 42 9.70 34.96 14.13
C THR A 42 9.70 35.53 12.71
N ASN A 43 8.74 36.35 12.38
CA ASN A 43 8.55 37.01 11.08
C ASN A 43 8.46 35.99 9.93
N SER A 44 9.42 35.93 8.99
CA SER A 44 9.49 34.98 7.88
C SER A 44 10.30 33.71 8.20
N GLY A 45 10.68 33.51 9.46
CA GLY A 45 11.48 32.37 9.88
C GLY A 45 10.68 31.08 10.05
N THR A 46 11.34 29.93 9.81
CA THR A 46 10.77 28.60 10.05
C THR A 46 10.89 28.23 11.54
N GLY A 47 9.84 27.63 12.12
CA GLY A 47 9.90 27.08 13.47
C GLY A 47 10.87 25.90 13.58
N GLY A 48 11.39 25.65 14.77
CA GLY A 48 12.31 24.54 15.05
C GLY A 48 11.59 23.19 15.18
N SER A 49 12.34 22.08 15.02
CA SER A 49 11.85 20.74 15.29
C SER A 49 11.64 20.51 16.79
N GLY A 50 10.55 19.85 17.17
CA GLY A 50 10.29 19.47 18.57
C GLY A 50 11.23 18.36 19.05
N ILE A 51 11.42 17.32 18.25
CA ILE A 51 12.33 16.18 18.49
C ILE A 51 13.15 15.91 17.24
N TYR A 52 14.45 15.77 17.39
CA TYR A 52 15.37 15.36 16.35
C TYR A 52 16.15 14.12 16.81
N GLY A 53 15.99 13.03 16.09
CA GLY A 53 16.69 11.76 16.34
C GLY A 53 17.54 11.36 15.15
N MET A 54 18.78 10.93 15.41
CA MET A 54 19.69 10.42 14.40
C MET A 54 20.40 9.17 14.92
N GLY A 55 20.33 8.09 14.13
CA GLY A 55 21.04 6.87 14.41
C GLY A 55 22.56 7.02 14.26
N GLY A 56 23.31 6.23 15.02
CA GLY A 56 24.76 6.22 14.95
C GLY A 56 25.28 5.46 13.72
N MET A 57 26.48 5.78 13.26
CA MET A 57 27.18 5.01 12.22
C MET A 57 27.81 3.74 12.81
N GLY A 58 27.64 2.61 12.12
CA GLY A 58 28.30 1.35 12.45
C GLY A 58 29.10 0.82 11.26
N ALA A 59 30.06 -0.04 11.51
CA ALA A 59 30.94 -0.63 10.48
C ALA A 59 30.17 -1.62 9.58
N ALA A 60 29.17 -2.33 10.12
CA ALA A 60 28.36 -3.32 9.40
C ALA A 60 26.97 -2.78 9.08
N ALA A 61 26.35 -2.03 10.01
CA ALA A 61 25.04 -1.39 9.84
C ALA A 61 24.99 -0.12 10.69
N GLY A 62 24.22 0.88 10.24
CA GLY A 62 23.86 2.04 11.03
C GLY A 62 22.78 1.71 12.07
N GLY A 63 22.64 2.54 13.09
CA GLY A 63 21.54 2.46 14.05
C GLY A 63 20.31 3.26 13.59
N ASP A 64 19.15 2.91 14.13
CA ASP A 64 17.90 3.61 13.88
C ASP A 64 17.87 5.01 14.51
N GLY A 65 17.25 5.96 13.86
CA GLY A 65 17.05 7.30 14.41
C GLY A 65 15.95 7.38 15.48
N GLY A 66 15.04 6.43 15.49
CA GLY A 66 13.98 6.29 16.49
C GLY A 66 13.20 5.02 16.28
N GLU A 67 12.77 4.42 17.38
CA GLU A 67 11.86 3.26 17.43
C GLU A 67 10.65 3.62 18.28
N PHE A 68 9.44 3.38 17.76
CA PHE A 68 8.19 3.75 18.40
C PHE A 68 7.25 2.55 18.42
N GLU A 69 6.88 2.11 19.61
CA GLU A 69 6.00 0.97 19.82
C GLU A 69 4.72 1.40 20.57
N GLY A 70 3.59 0.97 20.10
CA GLY A 70 2.31 1.15 20.79
C GLY A 70 2.18 0.16 21.95
N GLY A 71 1.63 0.61 23.06
CA GLY A 71 1.40 -0.24 24.23
C GLY A 71 0.37 -1.33 23.98
N GLY A 72 0.57 -2.52 24.53
CA GLY A 72 -0.41 -3.61 24.53
C GLY A 72 -1.60 -3.33 25.45
N ALA A 73 -2.74 -3.94 25.17
CA ALA A 73 -3.93 -3.90 26.03
C ALA A 73 -4.28 -5.31 26.51
N THR A 74 -4.77 -5.44 27.74
CA THR A 74 -5.26 -6.72 28.28
C THR A 74 -6.69 -7.03 27.84
N ALA A 75 -7.44 -6.00 27.44
CA ALA A 75 -8.76 -6.08 26.82
C ALA A 75 -8.96 -4.85 25.91
N GLY A 76 -9.54 -5.04 24.74
CA GLY A 76 -9.69 -3.99 23.74
C GLY A 76 -8.50 -3.93 22.76
N SER A 77 -8.35 -2.80 22.07
CA SER A 77 -7.29 -2.58 21.08
C SER A 77 -6.01 -2.05 21.74
N GLY A 78 -4.85 -2.48 21.24
CA GLY A 78 -3.54 -1.92 21.62
C GLY A 78 -3.38 -0.47 21.18
N GLY A 79 -2.36 0.21 21.70
CA GLY A 79 -2.05 1.59 21.35
C GLY A 79 -1.36 1.70 19.97
N THR A 80 -1.47 2.86 19.35
CA THR A 80 -0.79 3.20 18.10
C THR A 80 0.67 3.58 18.36
N GLY A 81 1.59 3.06 17.56
CA GLY A 81 3.00 3.40 17.68
C GLY A 81 3.31 4.84 17.28
N VAL A 82 2.72 5.34 16.19
CA VAL A 82 2.92 6.71 15.70
C VAL A 82 1.61 7.31 15.21
N VAL A 83 1.28 8.51 15.73
CA VAL A 83 0.24 9.38 15.18
C VAL A 83 0.91 10.66 14.67
N ALA A 84 0.83 10.91 13.36
CA ALA A 84 1.47 12.07 12.74
C ALA A 84 0.43 12.96 12.05
N ASN A 85 0.29 14.20 12.53
CA ASN A 85 -0.63 15.19 11.97
C ASN A 85 0.15 16.33 11.31
N GLY A 86 -0.22 16.65 10.08
CA GLY A 86 0.29 17.87 9.42
C GLY A 86 -0.25 19.12 10.07
N GLY A 87 0.57 20.19 10.12
CA GLY A 87 0.16 21.49 10.62
C GLY A 87 -0.80 22.21 9.67
N SER A 88 -1.59 23.17 10.18
CA SER A 88 -2.46 24.04 9.37
C SER A 88 -1.75 25.36 9.03
N PRO A 89 -1.93 25.91 7.79
CA PRO A 89 -2.60 25.31 6.65
C PRO A 89 -1.69 24.35 5.86
N GLY A 90 -2.24 23.19 5.45
CA GLY A 90 -1.64 22.33 4.41
C GLY A 90 -0.34 21.59 4.76
N GLY A 91 -0.04 21.34 6.04
CA GLY A 91 1.13 20.56 6.45
C GLY A 91 1.00 19.07 6.12
N ILE A 92 2.15 18.42 5.92
CA ILE A 92 2.25 16.95 5.66
C ILE A 92 2.51 16.23 6.98
N GLY A 93 1.75 15.15 7.25
CA GLY A 93 1.92 14.33 8.45
C GLY A 93 3.25 13.56 8.45
N ILE A 94 3.57 12.84 7.39
CA ILE A 94 4.79 12.01 7.26
C ILE A 94 5.47 12.28 5.93
N ILE A 95 6.77 12.51 5.97
CA ILE A 95 7.65 12.51 4.80
C ILE A 95 8.72 11.44 5.01
N ALA A 96 8.68 10.36 4.23
CA ALA A 96 9.72 9.35 4.20
C ALA A 96 10.53 9.46 2.91
N ARG A 97 11.86 9.42 3.01
CA ARG A 97 12.78 9.52 1.87
C ARG A 97 13.86 8.48 1.96
N THR A 98 14.21 7.89 0.82
CA THR A 98 15.42 7.07 0.70
C THR A 98 16.66 7.94 0.51
N ASN A 99 17.82 7.37 0.74
CA ASN A 99 19.07 7.96 0.27
C ASN A 99 19.11 7.86 -1.27
N PRO A 100 19.23 8.96 -2.03
CA PRO A 100 19.21 8.94 -3.50
C PRO A 100 20.38 8.15 -4.13
N ASN A 101 21.45 7.92 -3.38
CA ASN A 101 22.63 7.19 -3.83
C ASN A 101 22.61 5.69 -3.46
N SER A 102 21.55 5.21 -2.82
CA SER A 102 21.38 3.82 -2.43
C SER A 102 19.95 3.37 -2.73
N PRO A 103 19.75 2.41 -3.62
CA PRO A 103 18.42 1.87 -3.89
C PRO A 103 17.88 1.20 -2.63
N SER A 104 16.76 1.70 -2.13
CA SER A 104 16.08 1.18 -0.95
C SER A 104 14.62 1.65 -0.95
N TYR A 105 13.83 1.15 -0.03
CA TYR A 105 12.45 1.59 0.16
C TYR A 105 12.40 2.82 1.07
N ALA A 106 11.50 3.75 0.78
CA ALA A 106 11.20 4.87 1.67
C ALA A 106 10.40 4.42 2.90
N GLY A 107 9.65 3.33 2.78
CA GLY A 107 8.91 2.70 3.86
C GLY A 107 8.64 1.24 3.53
N VAL A 108 8.56 0.39 4.55
CA VAL A 108 8.14 -1.01 4.45
C VAL A 108 7.00 -1.21 5.44
N PHE A 109 5.88 -1.75 4.98
CA PHE A 109 4.69 -2.01 5.77
C PHE A 109 4.43 -3.52 5.80
N TYR A 110 4.41 -4.11 7.00
CA TYR A 110 4.04 -5.51 7.22
C TYR A 110 2.57 -5.56 7.63
N GLY A 111 1.69 -5.70 6.65
CA GLY A 111 0.23 -5.68 6.80
C GLY A 111 -0.43 -4.75 5.80
N ASP A 112 -1.73 -4.57 5.94
CA ASP A 112 -2.52 -3.75 5.05
C ASP A 112 -2.26 -2.26 5.27
N VAL A 113 -2.35 -1.48 4.20
CA VAL A 113 -2.31 -0.01 4.23
C VAL A 113 -3.68 0.53 3.86
N TYR A 114 -4.33 1.21 4.80
CA TYR A 114 -5.62 1.83 4.59
C TYR A 114 -5.45 3.34 4.31
N ALA A 115 -5.99 3.80 3.19
CA ALA A 115 -5.98 5.21 2.79
C ALA A 115 -7.42 5.64 2.45
N THR A 116 -7.93 6.68 3.12
CA THR A 116 -9.26 7.26 2.84
C THR A 116 -9.26 8.20 1.64
N GLY A 117 -8.09 8.66 1.22
CA GLY A 117 -7.90 9.52 0.05
C GLY A 117 -7.20 8.81 -1.10
N SER A 118 -6.72 9.59 -2.06
CA SER A 118 -6.02 9.08 -3.24
C SER A 118 -4.57 8.70 -2.92
N VAL A 119 -4.11 7.58 -3.47
CA VAL A 119 -2.70 7.19 -3.49
C VAL A 119 -2.10 7.55 -4.85
N PHE A 120 -1.15 8.47 -4.87
CA PHE A 120 -0.47 8.92 -6.08
C PHE A 120 0.89 8.25 -6.21
N GLY A 121 1.17 7.66 -7.36
CA GLY A 121 2.45 7.02 -7.67
C GLY A 121 2.62 6.84 -9.17
N SER A 122 3.85 6.64 -9.61
CA SER A 122 4.14 6.39 -11.03
C SER A 122 3.64 5.03 -11.49
N ASN A 123 3.55 4.06 -10.59
CA ASN A 123 3.09 2.71 -10.87
C ASN A 123 2.63 2.02 -9.58
N ALA A 124 1.58 1.20 -9.69
CA ALA A 124 1.20 0.24 -8.66
C ALA A 124 1.58 -1.17 -9.14
N VAL A 125 2.43 -1.84 -8.41
CA VAL A 125 3.02 -3.13 -8.76
C VAL A 125 2.49 -4.22 -7.83
N VAL A 126 2.13 -5.35 -8.41
CA VAL A 126 1.86 -6.60 -7.70
C VAL A 126 3.09 -7.49 -7.87
N GLU A 127 3.72 -7.89 -6.76
CA GLU A 127 4.82 -8.83 -6.71
C GLU A 127 4.37 -10.06 -5.91
N ILE A 128 4.50 -11.24 -6.49
CA ILE A 128 4.12 -12.51 -5.88
C ILE A 128 5.16 -13.58 -6.17
N ASP A 129 5.14 -14.65 -5.39
CA ASP A 129 5.92 -15.85 -5.73
C ASP A 129 5.47 -16.39 -7.09
N HIS A 130 6.43 -16.78 -7.92
CA HIS A 130 6.18 -17.19 -9.30
C HIS A 130 5.34 -18.47 -9.36
N PRO A 131 4.23 -18.55 -10.14
CA PRO A 131 3.29 -19.67 -10.10
C PRO A 131 3.87 -21.07 -10.39
N ILE A 132 4.99 -21.13 -11.12
CA ILE A 132 5.63 -22.40 -11.49
C ILE A 132 7.05 -22.55 -10.92
N ASP A 133 7.61 -21.53 -10.27
CA ASP A 133 8.96 -21.56 -9.69
C ASP A 133 9.01 -20.62 -8.46
N PRO A 134 8.18 -20.89 -7.42
CA PRO A 134 8.02 -19.98 -6.29
C PRO A 134 9.26 -19.86 -5.39
N GLU A 135 10.15 -20.83 -5.41
CA GLU A 135 11.36 -20.83 -4.59
C GLU A 135 12.46 -19.92 -5.15
N ASN A 136 12.43 -19.62 -6.46
CA ASN A 136 13.55 -18.94 -7.11
C ASN A 136 13.16 -17.66 -7.83
N LYS A 137 11.88 -17.39 -8.05
CA LYS A 137 11.41 -16.26 -8.88
C LYS A 137 10.23 -15.53 -8.28
N TYR A 138 10.18 -14.24 -8.54
CA TYR A 138 8.97 -13.42 -8.40
C TYR A 138 8.28 -13.25 -9.75
N LEU A 139 6.96 -13.13 -9.72
CA LEU A 139 6.17 -12.60 -10.82
C LEU A 139 5.76 -11.17 -10.50
N ILE A 140 6.15 -10.24 -11.37
CA ILE A 140 5.89 -8.81 -11.18
C ILE A 140 4.93 -8.33 -12.27
N GLN A 141 3.82 -7.73 -11.88
CA GLN A 141 2.78 -7.22 -12.78
C GLN A 141 2.30 -5.84 -12.33
N SER A 142 1.80 -5.04 -13.27
CA SER A 142 1.02 -3.84 -12.93
C SER A 142 -0.36 -4.24 -12.42
N SER A 143 -0.88 -3.54 -11.42
CA SER A 143 -2.19 -3.83 -10.87
C SER A 143 -3.32 -3.42 -11.82
N VAL A 144 -4.40 -4.18 -11.79
CA VAL A 144 -5.66 -3.91 -12.51
C VAL A 144 -6.78 -3.76 -11.49
N VAL A 145 -7.50 -2.64 -11.53
CA VAL A 145 -8.68 -2.45 -10.68
C VAL A 145 -9.88 -3.13 -11.34
N SER A 146 -10.42 -4.14 -10.69
CA SER A 146 -11.59 -4.88 -11.18
C SER A 146 -12.31 -5.59 -10.02
N SER A 147 -13.50 -6.15 -10.31
CA SER A 147 -14.30 -6.89 -9.32
C SER A 147 -13.67 -8.20 -8.83
N ASP A 148 -12.56 -8.65 -9.42
CA ASP A 148 -11.77 -9.79 -8.97
C ASP A 148 -10.30 -9.55 -9.31
N MET A 149 -9.39 -10.29 -8.70
CA MET A 149 -7.97 -10.22 -9.05
C MET A 149 -7.74 -10.82 -10.44
N LYS A 150 -7.26 -10.01 -11.38
CA LYS A 150 -7.09 -10.40 -12.78
C LYS A 150 -5.69 -10.14 -13.28
N SER A 151 -5.24 -11.02 -14.18
CA SER A 151 -4.13 -10.75 -15.09
C SER A 151 -4.69 -10.43 -16.47
N VAL A 152 -4.10 -9.44 -17.13
CA VAL A 152 -4.42 -9.04 -18.50
C VAL A 152 -3.17 -9.19 -19.34
N THR A 153 -3.27 -9.85 -20.49
CA THR A 153 -2.22 -9.92 -21.51
C THR A 153 -2.82 -9.67 -22.88
N ASP A 154 -2.07 -9.06 -23.76
CA ASP A 154 -2.52 -8.68 -25.10
C ASP A 154 -1.40 -8.79 -26.13
N GLY A 155 -1.76 -8.66 -27.38
CA GLY A 155 -0.82 -8.66 -28.47
C GLY A 155 -1.47 -8.57 -29.84
N VAL A 156 -0.66 -8.79 -30.84
CA VAL A 156 -1.07 -8.76 -32.25
C VAL A 156 -0.54 -9.99 -32.95
N VAL A 157 -1.35 -10.62 -33.79
CA VAL A 157 -0.97 -11.72 -34.65
C VAL A 157 -1.54 -11.52 -36.06
N VAL A 158 -0.89 -12.09 -37.06
CA VAL A 158 -1.44 -12.18 -38.43
C VAL A 158 -1.75 -13.63 -38.70
N THR A 159 -3.00 -13.91 -39.12
CA THR A 159 -3.38 -15.27 -39.52
C THR A 159 -2.67 -15.68 -40.82
N ASP A 160 -2.42 -16.94 -40.99
CA ASP A 160 -1.86 -17.50 -42.24
C ASP A 160 -2.86 -17.43 -43.43
N GLY A 161 -2.46 -17.94 -44.59
CA GLY A 161 -3.30 -17.97 -45.79
C GLY A 161 -4.59 -18.78 -45.60
N THR A 162 -4.68 -19.66 -44.58
CA THR A 162 -5.87 -20.46 -44.24
C THR A 162 -6.74 -19.78 -43.17
N GLY A 163 -6.34 -18.60 -42.70
CA GLY A 163 -7.04 -17.87 -41.65
C GLY A 163 -6.73 -18.36 -40.23
N ALA A 164 -5.63 -19.08 -39.99
CA ALA A 164 -5.30 -19.61 -38.69
C ALA A 164 -4.07 -18.90 -38.09
N ALA A 165 -4.08 -18.69 -36.78
CA ALA A 165 -2.92 -18.24 -36.00
C ALA A 165 -2.91 -18.87 -34.61
N VAL A 166 -1.75 -19.34 -34.18
CA VAL A 166 -1.54 -19.81 -32.81
C VAL A 166 -0.84 -18.70 -32.02
N VAL A 167 -1.45 -18.32 -30.91
CA VAL A 167 -0.87 -17.38 -29.94
C VAL A 167 -0.24 -18.19 -28.81
N THR A 168 1.02 -17.88 -28.48
CA THR A 168 1.72 -18.46 -27.32
C THR A 168 1.78 -17.40 -26.22
N LEU A 169 1.29 -17.76 -25.05
CA LEU A 169 1.31 -16.97 -23.83
C LEU A 169 2.56 -17.27 -23.00
N PRO A 170 2.90 -16.44 -22.02
CA PRO A 170 3.95 -16.78 -21.06
C PRO A 170 3.69 -18.12 -20.38
N ASP A 171 4.72 -18.85 -20.04
CA ASP A 171 4.66 -20.21 -19.49
C ASP A 171 3.94 -20.30 -18.13
N TRP A 172 3.95 -19.22 -17.37
CA TRP A 172 3.28 -19.07 -16.08
C TRP A 172 1.78 -18.72 -16.20
N PHE A 173 1.30 -18.27 -17.39
CA PHE A 173 -0.01 -17.63 -17.49
C PHE A 173 -1.16 -18.58 -17.17
N GLU A 174 -1.15 -19.79 -17.72
CA GLU A 174 -2.20 -20.79 -17.48
C GLU A 174 -2.13 -21.34 -16.03
N ALA A 175 -0.92 -21.53 -15.49
CA ALA A 175 -0.74 -21.98 -14.11
C ALA A 175 -1.22 -20.90 -13.09
N GLY A 176 -0.98 -19.63 -13.38
CA GLY A 176 -1.35 -18.52 -12.51
C GLY A 176 -2.78 -18.00 -12.67
N ASN A 177 -3.54 -18.49 -13.67
CA ASN A 177 -4.87 -17.95 -14.00
C ASN A 177 -5.86 -19.05 -14.41
N ARG A 178 -7.15 -18.73 -14.30
CA ARG A 178 -8.31 -19.54 -14.73
C ARG A 178 -9.40 -18.67 -15.34
N ASP A 179 -10.46 -19.27 -15.83
CA ASP A 179 -11.67 -18.60 -16.34
C ASP A 179 -11.32 -17.53 -17.38
N PHE A 180 -10.63 -17.93 -18.44
CA PHE A 180 -10.11 -17.04 -19.47
C PHE A 180 -11.24 -16.36 -20.27
N ARG A 181 -11.01 -15.08 -20.59
CA ARG A 181 -11.87 -14.29 -21.45
C ARG A 181 -11.05 -13.67 -22.56
N TYR A 182 -11.59 -13.71 -23.77
CA TYR A 182 -10.91 -13.30 -24.98
C TYR A 182 -11.61 -12.10 -25.60
N GLN A 183 -10.82 -11.13 -26.05
CA GLN A 183 -11.27 -10.02 -26.89
C GLN A 183 -10.43 -10.05 -28.16
N LEU A 184 -11.10 -10.06 -29.33
CA LEU A 184 -10.46 -10.16 -30.63
C LEU A 184 -10.98 -9.06 -31.54
N THR A 185 -10.05 -8.38 -32.25
CA THR A 185 -10.40 -7.32 -33.21
C THR A 185 -9.60 -7.52 -34.51
N ALA A 186 -10.32 -7.73 -35.62
CA ALA A 186 -9.71 -7.72 -36.95
C ALA A 186 -9.30 -6.29 -37.32
N VAL A 187 -8.10 -6.12 -37.86
CA VAL A 187 -7.52 -4.83 -38.22
C VAL A 187 -7.18 -4.77 -39.70
N GLY A 188 -7.61 -3.68 -40.36
CA GLY A 188 -7.28 -3.37 -41.76
C GLY A 188 -8.23 -3.94 -42.81
N GLN A 189 -9.06 -4.93 -42.44
CA GLN A 189 -10.08 -5.47 -43.34
C GLN A 189 -11.25 -6.06 -42.53
N PHE A 190 -12.45 -6.10 -43.13
CA PHE A 190 -13.59 -6.79 -42.55
C PHE A 190 -13.35 -8.31 -42.58
N SER A 191 -13.39 -8.92 -41.42
CA SER A 191 -13.28 -10.37 -41.23
C SER A 191 -14.00 -10.78 -39.97
N GLN A 192 -14.64 -11.94 -40.00
CA GLN A 192 -15.08 -12.63 -38.78
C GLN A 192 -13.85 -13.22 -38.09
N VAL A 193 -13.83 -13.13 -36.76
CA VAL A 193 -12.72 -13.65 -35.96
C VAL A 193 -13.25 -14.38 -34.74
N ILE A 194 -12.69 -15.56 -34.47
CA ILE A 194 -13.07 -16.42 -33.34
C ILE A 194 -11.84 -17.00 -32.65
N VAL A 195 -12.00 -17.40 -31.40
CA VAL A 195 -11.12 -18.36 -30.75
C VAL A 195 -11.60 -19.75 -31.12
N SER A 196 -10.85 -20.50 -31.90
CA SER A 196 -11.20 -21.85 -32.30
C SER A 196 -10.75 -22.92 -31.30
N ASN A 197 -9.67 -22.65 -30.58
CA ASN A 197 -9.20 -23.49 -29.49
C ASN A 197 -8.84 -22.56 -28.32
N GLU A 198 -9.45 -22.82 -27.18
CA GLU A 198 -9.16 -22.11 -25.95
C GLU A 198 -7.77 -22.43 -25.41
N ILE A 199 -7.33 -21.70 -24.37
CA ILE A 199 -6.01 -21.88 -23.77
C ILE A 199 -5.83 -23.33 -23.30
N ALA A 200 -4.80 -23.95 -23.81
CA ALA A 200 -4.26 -25.23 -23.35
C ALA A 200 -2.74 -25.23 -23.60
N ASN A 201 -1.95 -25.62 -22.61
CA ASN A 201 -0.48 -25.56 -22.66
C ASN A 201 0.05 -24.14 -23.00
N ASN A 202 -0.52 -23.12 -22.39
CA ASN A 202 -0.20 -21.71 -22.64
C ASN A 202 -0.34 -21.26 -24.10
N LYS A 203 -1.26 -21.87 -24.85
CA LYS A 203 -1.52 -21.51 -26.25
C LYS A 203 -3.02 -21.51 -26.53
N PHE A 204 -3.44 -20.61 -27.43
CA PHE A 204 -4.79 -20.61 -27.99
C PHE A 204 -4.74 -20.36 -29.49
N THR A 205 -5.79 -20.71 -30.20
CA THR A 205 -5.86 -20.58 -31.66
C THR A 205 -6.93 -19.58 -32.06
N ILE A 206 -6.55 -18.60 -32.87
CA ILE A 206 -7.45 -17.65 -33.52
C ILE A 206 -7.74 -18.16 -34.94
N ARG A 207 -8.98 -18.06 -35.39
CA ARG A 207 -9.36 -18.25 -36.77
C ARG A 207 -10.14 -17.10 -37.33
N THR A 208 -9.91 -16.83 -38.60
CA THR A 208 -10.59 -15.83 -39.40
C THR A 208 -11.21 -16.47 -40.62
N ASP A 209 -12.29 -15.84 -41.15
CA ASP A 209 -12.96 -16.29 -42.40
C ASP A 209 -12.11 -15.98 -43.67
N LYS A 210 -11.06 -15.16 -43.53
CA LYS A 210 -10.11 -14.79 -44.59
C LYS A 210 -8.69 -15.07 -44.11
N GLY A 211 -7.79 -15.34 -45.07
CA GLY A 211 -6.35 -15.42 -44.76
C GLY A 211 -5.67 -14.06 -44.61
N ASN A 212 -4.53 -14.09 -43.95
CA ASN A 212 -3.64 -12.93 -43.77
C ASN A 212 -4.31 -11.74 -43.09
N VAL A 213 -5.18 -11.97 -42.13
CA VAL A 213 -5.85 -10.95 -41.33
C VAL A 213 -5.00 -10.62 -40.11
N LYS A 214 -4.73 -9.32 -39.90
CA LYS A 214 -4.15 -8.84 -38.67
C LYS A 214 -5.22 -8.83 -37.59
N VAL A 215 -4.95 -9.46 -36.43
CA VAL A 215 -5.85 -9.53 -35.28
C VAL A 215 -5.14 -8.98 -34.06
N CYS A 216 -5.73 -7.96 -33.43
CA CYS A 216 -5.40 -7.58 -32.07
C CYS A 216 -6.18 -8.51 -31.11
N TRP A 217 -5.51 -9.04 -30.11
CA TRP A 217 -6.11 -9.92 -29.13
C TRP A 217 -5.77 -9.46 -27.71
N GLN A 218 -6.70 -9.70 -26.79
CA GLN A 218 -6.50 -9.57 -25.36
C GLN A 218 -7.07 -10.80 -24.67
N VAL A 219 -6.35 -11.30 -23.68
CA VAL A 219 -6.82 -12.36 -22.77
C VAL A 219 -6.80 -11.82 -21.35
N THR A 220 -7.90 -12.03 -20.65
CA THR A 220 -8.02 -11.78 -19.22
C THR A 220 -8.22 -13.10 -18.51
N GLY A 221 -7.42 -13.39 -17.49
CA GLY A 221 -7.58 -14.53 -16.61
C GLY A 221 -7.84 -14.07 -15.17
N ILE A 222 -8.65 -14.84 -14.44
CA ILE A 222 -8.79 -14.68 -12.99
C ILE A 222 -7.59 -15.33 -12.34
N ARG A 223 -6.86 -14.59 -11.53
CA ARG A 223 -5.69 -15.09 -10.81
C ARG A 223 -6.07 -16.29 -9.92
N GLN A 224 -5.24 -17.32 -9.93
CA GLN A 224 -5.37 -18.51 -9.07
C GLN A 224 -4.05 -18.88 -8.37
N ASP A 225 -3.10 -17.94 -8.33
CA ASP A 225 -1.90 -18.11 -7.52
C ASP A 225 -2.25 -18.28 -6.02
N ALA A 226 -1.31 -18.80 -5.23
CA ALA A 226 -1.55 -19.13 -3.83
C ALA A 226 -2.01 -17.92 -3.02
N TRP A 227 -1.41 -16.74 -3.27
CA TRP A 227 -1.76 -15.52 -2.56
C TRP A 227 -3.18 -15.06 -2.92
N ALA A 228 -3.52 -14.98 -4.20
CA ALA A 228 -4.84 -14.58 -4.66
C ALA A 228 -5.96 -15.49 -4.15
N ASN A 229 -5.70 -16.80 -4.07
CA ASN A 229 -6.68 -17.77 -3.55
C ASN A 229 -6.91 -17.61 -2.04
N ALA A 230 -5.86 -17.27 -1.28
CA ALA A 230 -5.96 -17.05 0.17
C ALA A 230 -6.57 -15.69 0.54
N HIS A 231 -6.47 -14.67 -0.33
CA HIS A 231 -6.79 -13.27 0.00
C HIS A 231 -7.82 -12.65 -0.98
N ARG A 232 -8.79 -13.44 -1.45
CA ARG A 232 -9.86 -12.89 -2.29
C ARG A 232 -10.69 -11.90 -1.50
N LEU A 233 -10.77 -10.69 -2.05
CA LEU A 233 -11.59 -9.64 -1.46
C LEU A 233 -13.04 -9.79 -1.92
N PRO A 234 -14.01 -9.75 -1.02
CA PRO A 234 -15.41 -9.61 -1.38
C PRO A 234 -15.65 -8.21 -1.98
N ASN A 235 -16.55 -8.13 -2.98
CA ASN A 235 -16.90 -6.84 -3.58
C ASN A 235 -17.74 -5.95 -2.67
N GLU A 236 -18.45 -6.56 -1.73
CA GLU A 236 -19.33 -5.90 -0.77
C GLU A 236 -19.12 -6.53 0.59
N VAL A 237 -19.01 -5.70 1.61
CA VAL A 237 -18.96 -6.10 3.02
C VAL A 237 -19.90 -5.19 3.82
N GLU A 238 -20.56 -5.78 4.81
CA GLU A 238 -21.29 -5.00 5.80
C GLU A 238 -20.31 -4.20 6.66
N LYS A 239 -20.66 -2.94 6.93
CA LYS A 239 -19.92 -2.14 7.90
C LYS A 239 -19.99 -2.78 9.28
N SER A 240 -18.94 -2.64 10.09
CA SER A 240 -18.95 -3.04 11.49
C SER A 240 -20.00 -2.23 12.28
N ASP A 241 -20.43 -2.71 13.43
CA ASP A 241 -21.44 -1.99 14.21
C ASP A 241 -21.05 -0.56 14.60
N PRO A 242 -19.79 -0.27 14.96
CA PRO A 242 -19.36 1.14 15.17
C PRO A 242 -19.37 2.02 13.92
N GLU A 243 -19.25 1.44 12.73
CA GLU A 243 -19.18 2.18 11.46
C GLU A 243 -20.56 2.35 10.79
N LYS A 244 -21.56 1.54 11.17
CA LYS A 244 -22.91 1.63 10.62
C LYS A 244 -23.52 2.99 10.91
N GLY A 245 -24.07 3.61 9.87
CA GLY A 245 -24.62 4.96 9.94
C GLY A 245 -23.62 6.08 9.71
N HIS A 246 -22.32 5.75 9.63
CA HIS A 246 -21.25 6.71 9.36
C HIS A 246 -20.63 6.51 7.96
N TYR A 247 -19.87 7.50 7.49
CA TYR A 247 -19.33 7.56 6.14
C TYR A 247 -17.81 7.73 6.18
N ILE A 248 -17.13 7.20 5.16
CA ILE A 248 -15.69 7.50 4.94
C ILE A 248 -15.54 9.00 4.64
N HIS A 249 -16.47 9.55 3.83
CA HIS A 249 -16.52 10.94 3.39
C HIS A 249 -17.92 11.52 3.65
N PRO A 250 -18.25 11.88 4.89
CA PRO A 250 -19.61 12.35 5.25
C PRO A 250 -20.04 13.60 4.49
N GLU A 251 -19.11 14.49 4.14
CA GLU A 251 -19.36 15.71 3.38
C GLU A 251 -19.96 15.44 1.98
N LEU A 252 -19.70 14.29 1.38
CA LEU A 252 -20.20 13.91 0.06
C LEU A 252 -21.66 13.41 0.10
N PHE A 253 -22.15 13.07 1.29
CA PHE A 253 -23.52 12.55 1.51
C PHE A 253 -24.42 13.52 2.27
N GLY A 254 -24.01 14.80 2.38
CA GLY A 254 -24.78 15.82 3.05
C GLY A 254 -24.62 15.87 4.58
N HIS A 255 -23.67 15.12 5.11
CA HIS A 255 -23.36 15.03 6.55
C HIS A 255 -22.08 15.81 6.92
N ALA A 256 -21.85 16.96 6.26
CA ALA A 256 -20.70 17.82 6.54
C ALA A 256 -20.70 18.25 8.04
N GLY A 257 -19.63 17.97 8.74
CA GLY A 257 -19.49 18.24 10.18
C GLY A 257 -19.71 17.03 11.08
N GLU A 258 -20.17 15.90 10.56
CA GLU A 258 -20.13 14.62 11.27
C GLU A 258 -18.71 14.00 11.15
N PRO A 259 -18.26 13.25 12.17
CA PRO A 259 -16.98 12.60 12.11
C PRO A 259 -16.98 11.51 11.01
N SER A 260 -15.90 11.43 10.25
CA SER A 260 -15.65 10.33 9.33
C SER A 260 -15.40 9.02 10.09
N ILE A 261 -15.54 7.86 9.42
CA ILE A 261 -15.20 6.55 10.00
C ILE A 261 -13.77 6.57 10.56
N GLY A 262 -12.80 7.12 9.83
CA GLY A 262 -11.42 7.21 10.31
C GLY A 262 -11.24 8.07 11.58
N GLU A 263 -12.05 9.10 11.78
CA GLU A 263 -12.03 9.92 13.01
C GLU A 263 -12.74 9.23 14.19
N ILE A 264 -13.70 8.35 13.91
CA ILE A 264 -14.38 7.53 14.93
C ILE A 264 -13.42 6.44 15.43
N GLU A 265 -12.73 5.77 14.52
CA GLU A 265 -11.77 4.71 14.87
C GLU A 265 -10.51 5.25 15.55
N HIS A 266 -10.07 6.44 15.13
CA HIS A 266 -8.86 7.10 15.60
C HIS A 266 -9.15 8.54 16.03
N PRO A 267 -9.88 8.76 17.15
CA PRO A 267 -10.23 10.10 17.60
C PRO A 267 -8.97 10.92 17.89
N ARG A 268 -8.93 12.15 17.36
CA ARG A 268 -7.83 13.08 17.65
C ARG A 268 -7.79 13.37 19.14
N PRO A 269 -6.61 13.33 19.80
CA PRO A 269 -6.48 13.82 21.16
C PRO A 269 -6.96 15.27 21.22
N ALA A 270 -7.68 15.62 22.28
CA ALA A 270 -8.08 16.99 22.51
C ALA A 270 -6.82 17.88 22.55
N THR A 271 -6.77 18.92 21.72
CA THR A 271 -5.66 19.89 21.76
C THR A 271 -5.63 20.52 23.14
N PRO A 272 -4.51 20.44 23.91
CA PRO A 272 -4.41 21.14 25.17
C PRO A 272 -4.68 22.62 24.94
N ALA A 273 -5.53 23.23 25.76
CA ALA A 273 -5.76 24.67 25.71
C ALA A 273 -4.42 25.38 25.84
N GLN A 274 -4.08 26.23 24.88
CA GLN A 274 -2.92 27.11 24.99
C GLN A 274 -3.15 28.06 26.17
N GLN A 275 -2.40 27.86 27.25
CA GLN A 275 -2.33 28.82 28.36
C GLN A 275 -1.30 29.92 28.08
#